data_12068736b156cfa9223e69afd54b2184
#
_entry.id   12068736b156cfa9223e69afd54b2184
#
_cell.length_a   1.000
_cell.length_b   1.000
_cell.length_c   1.000
_cell.angle_alpha   90.00
_cell.angle_beta   90.00
_cell.angle_gamma   90.00
#
_symmetry.space_group_name_H-M   'P 1'
#
loop_
_entity.id
_entity.type
_entity.pdbx_description
1 polymer ?
#
loop_
_entity_poly.entity_id
_entity_poly.type
_entity_poly.pdbx_seq_one_letter_code
_entity_poly.pdbx_strand_id
1 'polypeptide(L)'
;KYALTKFHLIDLALKGSKNPINEFIKQFKKDSYFKSVVDDIKKVKRLKSKSHLKSVKKLGMACSYPGTFNSSIHSIINSTNYKGAILKTIKAGGCNCSRVNFIGAYFAALKGINTIPKSWIRKTDSAKKILDQN
;
A
#
# COMPACT_ATOMS: atom_id res chain seq x y z
N LYS A 1 -6.88 6.21 -12.82
CA LYS A 1 -5.45 6.47 -12.48
C LYS A 1 -5.01 5.79 -11.16
N TYR A 2 -5.67 5.98 -10.01
CA TYR A 2 -5.23 5.40 -8.73
C TYR A 2 -5.17 3.86 -8.73
N ALA A 3 -6.16 3.19 -9.33
CA ALA A 3 -6.15 1.73 -9.46
C ALA A 3 -4.97 1.27 -10.33
N LEU A 4 -4.74 1.94 -11.46
CA LEU A 4 -3.62 1.64 -12.34
C LEU A 4 -2.27 1.92 -11.65
N THR A 5 -2.18 2.97 -10.83
CA THR A 5 -0.98 3.24 -10.02
C THR A 5 -0.72 2.12 -9.01
N LYS A 6 -1.75 1.58 -8.34
CA LYS A 6 -1.58 0.42 -7.46
C LYS A 6 -0.99 -0.77 -8.20
N PHE A 7 -1.51 -1.05 -9.40
CA PHE A 7 -0.97 -2.09 -10.28
C PHE A 7 0.51 -1.85 -10.61
N HIS A 8 0.88 -0.65 -11.08
CA HIS A 8 2.27 -0.32 -11.38
C HIS A 8 3.20 -0.47 -10.17
N LEU A 9 2.75 -0.08 -8.98
CA LEU A 9 3.55 -0.21 -7.77
C LEU A 9 3.79 -1.67 -7.37
N ILE A 10 2.79 -2.55 -7.55
CA ILE A 10 2.92 -3.98 -7.31
C ILE A 10 3.82 -4.61 -8.38
N ASP A 11 3.63 -4.26 -9.65
CA ASP A 11 4.46 -4.76 -10.77
C ASP A 11 5.94 -4.37 -10.58
N LEU A 12 6.24 -3.13 -10.22
CA LEU A 12 7.60 -2.70 -9.89
C LEU A 12 8.19 -3.50 -8.72
N ALA A 13 7.39 -3.79 -7.69
CA ALA A 13 7.83 -4.61 -6.57
C ALA A 13 8.15 -6.04 -7.01
N LEU A 14 7.32 -6.67 -7.83
CA LEU A 14 7.55 -8.01 -8.41
C LEU A 14 8.78 -8.05 -9.30
N LYS A 15 9.08 -6.97 -10.02
CA LYS A 15 10.28 -6.81 -10.84
C LYS A 15 11.56 -6.52 -10.05
N GLY A 16 11.49 -6.56 -8.71
CA GLY A 16 12.65 -6.41 -7.83
C GLY A 16 13.05 -4.97 -7.51
N SER A 17 12.18 -4.00 -7.77
CA SER A 17 12.44 -2.62 -7.34
C SER A 17 12.59 -2.53 -5.82
N LYS A 18 13.69 -1.95 -5.37
CA LYS A 18 13.92 -1.70 -3.93
C LYS A 18 13.02 -0.58 -3.36
N ASN A 19 12.53 0.29 -4.24
CA ASN A 19 11.66 1.40 -3.84
C ASN A 19 10.64 1.74 -4.94
N PRO A 20 9.59 0.91 -5.12
CA PRO A 20 8.60 1.08 -6.18
C PRO A 20 7.96 2.47 -6.23
N ILE A 21 7.72 3.08 -5.05
CA ILE A 21 7.10 4.41 -4.96
C ILE A 21 8.00 5.50 -5.57
N ASN A 22 9.30 5.48 -5.26
CA ASN A 22 10.23 6.46 -5.82
C ASN A 22 10.45 6.23 -7.32
N GLU A 23 10.50 4.98 -7.73
CA GLU A 23 10.66 4.60 -9.13
C GLU A 23 9.43 5.04 -9.96
N PHE A 24 8.23 4.79 -9.46
CA PHE A 24 7.00 5.28 -10.07
C PHE A 24 7.02 6.82 -10.25
N ILE A 25 7.39 7.56 -9.19
CA ILE A 25 7.51 9.02 -9.27
C ILE A 25 8.51 9.42 -10.36
N LYS A 26 9.67 8.77 -10.42
CA LYS A 26 10.71 9.07 -11.42
C LYS A 26 10.20 8.83 -12.84
N GLN A 27 9.53 7.71 -13.07
CA GLN A 27 9.00 7.29 -14.36
C GLN A 27 7.88 8.21 -14.85
N PHE A 28 6.94 8.57 -13.98
CA PHE A 28 5.71 9.26 -14.36
C PHE A 28 5.64 10.75 -13.98
N LYS A 29 6.75 11.37 -13.51
CA LYS A 29 6.76 12.78 -13.08
C LYS A 29 6.37 13.79 -14.16
N LYS A 30 6.57 13.44 -15.45
CA LYS A 30 6.24 14.29 -16.61
C LYS A 30 4.98 13.83 -17.34
N ASP A 31 4.39 12.71 -16.93
CA ASP A 31 3.20 12.14 -17.55
C ASP A 31 1.95 12.91 -17.11
N SER A 32 1.22 13.47 -18.07
CA SER A 32 0.02 14.28 -17.80
C SER A 32 -1.10 13.48 -17.13
N TYR A 33 -1.25 12.20 -17.49
CA TYR A 33 -2.28 11.31 -16.93
C TYR A 33 -2.04 11.01 -15.45
N PHE A 34 -0.77 10.75 -15.07
CA PHE A 34 -0.40 10.42 -13.69
C PHE A 34 0.00 11.62 -12.83
N LYS A 35 0.11 12.82 -13.39
CA LYS A 35 0.56 14.03 -12.70
C LYS A 35 -0.12 14.24 -11.34
N SER A 36 -1.44 14.17 -11.29
CA SER A 36 -2.20 14.36 -10.03
C SER A 36 -1.87 13.30 -8.98
N VAL A 37 -1.66 12.04 -9.40
CA VAL A 37 -1.31 10.94 -8.48
C VAL A 37 0.12 11.10 -7.96
N VAL A 38 1.06 11.48 -8.82
CA VAL A 38 2.44 11.78 -8.42
C VAL A 38 2.47 12.92 -7.39
N ASP A 39 1.68 13.97 -7.61
CA ASP A 39 1.59 15.10 -6.68
C ASP A 39 0.97 14.68 -5.34
N ASP A 40 -0.04 13.82 -5.34
CA ASP A 40 -0.61 13.24 -4.13
C ASP A 40 0.41 12.39 -3.37
N ILE A 41 1.15 11.52 -4.04
CA ILE A 41 2.23 10.74 -3.40
C ILE A 41 3.27 11.66 -2.76
N LYS A 42 3.67 12.74 -3.45
CA LYS A 42 4.61 13.74 -2.89
C LYS A 42 4.04 14.42 -1.65
N LYS A 43 2.75 14.80 -1.64
CA LYS A 43 2.07 15.35 -0.45
C LYS A 43 2.09 14.35 0.71
N VAL A 44 1.78 13.09 0.45
CA VAL A 44 1.81 12.03 1.46
C VAL A 44 3.23 11.84 2.03
N LYS A 45 4.26 11.88 1.19
CA LYS A 45 5.66 11.79 1.64
C LYS A 45 6.05 12.90 2.62
N ARG A 46 5.52 14.12 2.48
CA ARG A 46 5.75 15.21 3.44
C ARG A 46 5.14 14.93 4.83
N LEU A 47 4.19 14.00 4.90
CA LEU A 47 3.57 13.58 6.16
C LEU A 47 4.28 12.39 6.82
N LYS A 48 5.39 11.90 6.27
CA LYS A 48 6.08 10.69 6.74
C LYS A 48 6.36 10.68 8.25
N SER A 49 6.74 11.81 8.83
CA SER A 49 7.02 11.94 10.28
C SER A 49 5.77 12.04 11.16
N LYS A 50 4.58 12.14 10.57
CA LYS A 50 3.33 12.31 11.32
C LYS A 50 2.72 10.97 11.70
N SER A 51 1.99 10.94 12.82
CA SER A 51 1.21 9.76 13.22
C SER A 51 0.28 9.30 12.10
N HIS A 52 0.27 7.98 11.81
CA HIS A 52 -0.59 7.41 10.77
C HIS A 52 -2.07 7.67 11.05
N LEU A 53 -2.52 7.50 12.30
CA LEU A 53 -3.89 7.79 12.72
C LEU A 53 -4.29 9.25 12.42
N LYS A 54 -3.44 10.22 12.77
CA LYS A 54 -3.70 11.64 12.51
C LYS A 54 -3.67 11.94 11.00
N SER A 55 -2.78 11.30 10.26
CA SER A 55 -2.64 11.47 8.82
C SER A 55 -3.84 10.90 8.06
N VAL A 56 -4.33 9.72 8.42
CA VAL A 56 -5.51 9.09 7.79
C VAL A 56 -6.76 9.95 7.95
N LYS A 57 -6.97 10.57 9.13
CA LYS A 57 -8.07 11.51 9.34
C LYS A 57 -8.05 12.70 8.36
N LYS A 58 -6.84 13.17 7.97
CA LYS A 58 -6.66 14.25 7.00
C LYS A 58 -6.70 13.79 5.55
N LEU A 59 -6.14 12.61 5.26
CA LEU A 59 -6.04 12.06 3.92
C LEU A 59 -7.35 11.44 3.41
N GLY A 60 -8.19 10.97 4.34
CA GLY A 60 -9.48 10.35 4.06
C GLY A 60 -9.59 8.93 4.61
N MET A 61 -10.71 8.67 5.27
CA MET A 61 -11.03 7.39 5.93
C MET A 61 -11.98 6.51 5.10
N ALA A 62 -12.66 7.09 4.10
CA ALA A 62 -13.62 6.40 3.24
C ALA A 62 -12.93 5.53 2.18
N CYS A 63 -13.72 4.69 1.50
CA CYS A 63 -13.23 3.84 0.39
C CYS A 63 -12.90 4.63 -0.88
N SER A 64 -13.38 5.86 -0.99
CA SER A 64 -13.22 6.70 -2.18
C SER A 64 -11.78 7.15 -2.40
N TYR A 65 -11.43 7.34 -3.67
CA TYR A 65 -10.19 8.01 -4.07
C TYR A 65 -10.33 9.54 -3.93
N PRO A 66 -9.24 10.27 -3.63
CA PRO A 66 -7.87 9.81 -3.42
C PRO A 66 -7.59 9.28 -2.00
N GLY A 67 -8.53 9.43 -1.05
CA GLY A 67 -8.32 9.18 0.37
C GLY A 67 -7.77 7.77 0.68
N THR A 68 -8.44 6.73 0.16
CA THR A 68 -8.01 5.34 0.39
C THR A 68 -6.60 5.07 -0.16
N PHE A 69 -6.25 5.62 -1.32
CA PHE A 69 -4.92 5.48 -1.91
C PHE A 69 -3.86 6.21 -1.07
N ASN A 70 -4.10 7.49 -0.78
CA ASN A 70 -3.17 8.32 -0.02
C ASN A 70 -2.88 7.77 1.38
N SER A 71 -3.92 7.29 2.06
CA SER A 71 -3.80 6.63 3.37
C SER A 71 -3.02 5.32 3.29
N SER A 72 -3.19 4.54 2.21
CA SER A 72 -2.40 3.33 1.97
C SER A 72 -0.93 3.65 1.73
N ILE A 73 -0.63 4.62 0.87
CA ILE A 73 0.75 5.08 0.63
C ILE A 73 1.40 5.56 1.93
N HIS A 74 0.66 6.31 2.77
CA HIS A 74 1.19 6.74 4.07
C HIS A 74 1.52 5.56 4.99
N SER A 75 0.71 4.49 5.01
CA SER A 75 1.03 3.28 5.77
C SER A 75 2.28 2.60 5.24
N ILE A 76 2.39 2.44 3.91
CA ILE A 76 3.53 1.80 3.25
C ILE A 76 4.84 2.52 3.58
N ILE A 77 4.91 3.85 3.40
CA ILE A 77 6.16 4.61 3.63
C ILE A 77 6.57 4.72 5.11
N ASN A 78 5.64 4.45 6.02
CA ASN A 78 5.87 4.47 7.48
C ASN A 78 5.95 3.08 8.10
N SER A 79 6.11 2.03 7.31
CA SER A 79 6.20 0.65 7.79
C SER A 79 7.36 -0.07 7.13
N THR A 80 8.01 -0.94 7.88
CA THR A 80 9.15 -1.74 7.40
C THR A 80 8.76 -3.16 7.02
N ASN A 81 7.57 -3.62 7.44
CA ASN A 81 7.11 -4.99 7.23
C ASN A 81 5.59 -5.06 7.07
N TYR A 82 5.14 -6.19 6.53
CA TYR A 82 3.74 -6.53 6.27
C TYR A 82 2.85 -6.36 7.51
N LYS A 83 3.17 -7.08 8.60
CA LYS A 83 2.36 -7.11 9.82
C LYS A 83 2.17 -5.71 10.41
N GLY A 84 3.26 -4.95 10.52
CA GLY A 84 3.22 -3.58 11.05
C GLY A 84 2.36 -2.63 10.20
N ALA A 85 2.44 -2.74 8.88
CA ALA A 85 1.64 -1.93 7.96
C ALA A 85 0.14 -2.23 8.09
N ILE A 86 -0.23 -3.51 8.14
CA ILE A 86 -1.63 -3.94 8.28
C ILE A 86 -2.20 -3.50 9.62
N LEU A 87 -1.53 -3.82 10.74
CA LEU A 87 -2.01 -3.46 12.08
C LEU A 87 -2.13 -1.96 12.29
N LYS A 88 -1.18 -1.18 11.78
CA LYS A 88 -1.22 0.30 11.81
C LYS A 88 -2.45 0.82 11.06
N THR A 89 -2.75 0.23 9.91
CA THR A 89 -3.90 0.62 9.09
C THR A 89 -5.21 0.30 9.78
N ILE A 90 -5.35 -0.90 10.37
CA ILE A 90 -6.53 -1.32 11.12
C ILE A 90 -6.78 -0.38 12.30
N LYS A 91 -5.74 -0.07 13.08
CA LYS A 91 -5.83 0.85 14.23
C LYS A 91 -6.24 2.27 13.84
N ALA A 92 -6.00 2.70 12.62
CA ALA A 92 -6.42 4.00 12.13
C ALA A 92 -7.92 4.11 11.85
N GLY A 93 -8.63 2.98 11.74
CA GLY A 93 -10.08 2.94 11.50
C GLY A 93 -10.49 3.32 10.07
N GLY A 94 -11.79 3.49 9.85
CA GLY A 94 -12.37 3.77 8.55
C GLY A 94 -12.41 2.54 7.63
N CYS A 95 -12.44 2.72 6.32
CA CYS A 95 -12.51 1.65 5.34
C CYS A 95 -11.19 0.86 5.25
N ASN A 96 -11.01 -0.08 6.17
CA ASN A 96 -9.79 -0.88 6.27
C ASN A 96 -9.63 -1.85 5.09
N CYS A 97 -10.71 -2.50 4.63
CA CYS A 97 -10.64 -3.51 3.55
C CYS A 97 -9.94 -2.96 2.30
N SER A 98 -10.36 -1.79 1.82
CA SER A 98 -9.79 -1.18 0.61
C SER A 98 -8.30 -0.81 0.75
N ARG A 99 -7.86 -0.50 1.97
CA ARG A 99 -6.47 -0.13 2.26
C ARG A 99 -5.59 -1.34 2.47
N VAL A 100 -6.01 -2.29 3.33
CA VAL A 100 -5.19 -3.46 3.66
C VAL A 100 -5.02 -4.40 2.47
N ASN A 101 -6.00 -4.47 1.57
CA ASN A 101 -5.89 -5.22 0.32
C ASN A 101 -4.65 -4.78 -0.49
N PHE A 102 -4.55 -3.49 -0.79
CA PHE A 102 -3.41 -2.96 -1.54
C PHE A 102 -2.10 -3.03 -0.75
N ILE A 103 -2.11 -2.67 0.54
CA ILE A 103 -0.91 -2.70 1.39
C ILE A 103 -0.36 -4.11 1.51
N GLY A 104 -1.24 -5.10 1.69
CA GLY A 104 -0.87 -6.52 1.76
C GLY A 104 -0.24 -7.01 0.47
N ALA A 105 -0.88 -6.76 -0.68
CA ALA A 105 -0.36 -7.13 -1.98
C ALA A 105 1.02 -6.46 -2.26
N TYR A 106 1.16 -5.18 -1.93
CA TYR A 106 2.42 -4.45 -2.10
C TYR A 106 3.57 -5.06 -1.29
N PHE A 107 3.37 -5.33 0.01
CA PHE A 107 4.43 -5.92 0.84
C PHE A 107 4.73 -7.38 0.48
N ALA A 108 3.73 -8.16 0.09
CA ALA A 108 3.94 -9.52 -0.38
C ALA A 108 4.74 -9.55 -1.69
N ALA A 109 4.44 -8.65 -2.64
CA ALA A 109 5.21 -8.49 -3.87
C ALA A 109 6.65 -8.03 -3.58
N LEU A 110 6.84 -7.11 -2.65
CA LEU A 110 8.15 -6.52 -2.34
C LEU A 110 9.06 -7.44 -1.52
N LYS A 111 8.49 -8.27 -0.63
CA LYS A 111 9.22 -9.05 0.39
C LYS A 111 9.02 -10.57 0.27
N GLY A 112 8.16 -11.02 -0.63
CA GLY A 112 7.77 -12.41 -0.78
C GLY A 112 6.70 -12.88 0.21
N ILE A 113 6.15 -14.07 -0.05
CA ILE A 113 5.07 -14.69 0.74
C ILE A 113 5.44 -14.89 2.21
N ASN A 114 6.71 -15.12 2.50
CA ASN A 114 7.20 -15.35 3.86
C ASN A 114 7.09 -14.11 4.78
N THR A 115 6.79 -12.94 4.22
CA THR A 115 6.51 -11.73 5.01
C THR A 115 5.15 -11.78 5.71
N ILE A 116 4.22 -12.64 5.24
CA ILE A 116 2.90 -12.83 5.82
C ILE A 116 3.04 -13.71 7.07
N PRO A 117 2.51 -13.30 8.24
CA PRO A 117 2.61 -14.13 9.45
C PRO A 117 1.98 -15.51 9.25
N LYS A 118 2.73 -16.57 9.50
CA LYS A 118 2.25 -17.96 9.39
C LYS A 118 0.95 -18.22 10.15
N SER A 119 0.78 -17.57 11.32
CA SER A 119 -0.45 -17.67 12.10
C SER A 119 -1.67 -17.07 11.39
N TRP A 120 -1.48 -16.05 10.55
CA TRP A 120 -2.57 -15.47 9.77
C TRP A 120 -2.96 -16.36 8.61
N ILE A 121 -1.97 -16.95 7.92
CA ILE A 121 -2.19 -17.94 6.86
C ILE A 121 -3.00 -19.12 7.42
N ARG A 122 -2.60 -19.68 8.58
CA ARG A 122 -3.32 -20.81 9.19
C ARG A 122 -4.76 -20.51 9.60
N LYS A 123 -5.09 -19.25 9.86
CA LYS A 123 -6.44 -18.80 10.26
C LYS A 123 -7.30 -18.37 9.06
N THR A 124 -6.81 -18.50 7.84
CA THR A 124 -7.52 -18.12 6.61
C THR A 124 -7.97 -19.39 5.91
N ASP A 125 -9.27 -19.63 5.86
CA ASP A 125 -9.86 -20.89 5.37
C ASP A 125 -9.41 -21.28 3.96
N SER A 126 -9.30 -20.31 3.05
CA SER A 126 -8.91 -20.52 1.66
C SER A 126 -7.39 -20.48 1.41
N ALA A 127 -6.56 -20.22 2.45
CA ALA A 127 -5.13 -20.00 2.25
C ALA A 127 -4.43 -21.19 1.62
N LYS A 128 -4.70 -22.41 2.09
CA LYS A 128 -4.11 -23.63 1.53
C LYS A 128 -4.45 -23.77 0.04
N LYS A 129 -5.73 -23.66 -0.31
CA LYS A 129 -6.20 -23.74 -1.71
C LYS A 129 -5.50 -22.71 -2.62
N ILE A 130 -5.27 -21.50 -2.13
CA ILE A 130 -4.59 -20.44 -2.89
C ILE A 130 -3.09 -20.76 -3.03
N LEU A 131 -2.44 -21.23 -1.97
CA LEU A 131 -1.01 -21.55 -1.98
C LEU A 131 -0.67 -22.77 -2.81
N ASP A 132 -1.56 -23.75 -2.87
CA ASP A 132 -1.38 -24.99 -3.64
C ASP A 132 -1.58 -24.78 -5.17
N GLN A 133 -2.01 -23.59 -5.62
CA GLN A 133 -2.18 -23.23 -7.03
C GLN A 133 -0.90 -22.65 -7.67
N ASN A 134 0.16 -22.48 -6.92
CA ASN A 134 1.46 -22.01 -7.36
C ASN A 134 2.50 -23.13 -7.23
#